data_2af3bda40d5c7c9393ae45e71e6de6f5
#
_entry.id   2af3bda40d5c7c9393ae45e71e6de6f5
#
_cell.length_a   1.000
_cell.length_b   1.000
_cell.length_c   1.000
_cell.angle_alpha   90.00
_cell.angle_beta   90.00
_cell.angle_gamma   90.00
#
_symmetry.space_group_name_H-M   'P 1'
#
loop_
_entity.id
_entity.type
_entity.pdbx_description
1 polymer ?
#
loop_
_entity_poly.entity_id
_entity_poly.type
_entity_poly.pdbx_seq_one_letter_code
_entity_poly.pdbx_strand_id
1 'polypeptide(L)'
;MSLENWVKNSWLERRDSDEVEIARLLALADGRLKDYHRAVAGKLSFDVQLGLAYDAIRISATAALRAAGYRVVRGGSEHYRTIEALEFSIDPQKKIIPTLDKLRRKRNVGSYDDYGLVSQGEADHCGKMAVRVRKEVEDWIRKNHADKIV
;
A
#
# COMPACT_ATOMS: atom_id res chain seq x y z
N MET A 1 7.07 -8.72 17.14
CA MET A 1 5.68 -9.21 17.03
C MET A 1 5.54 -10.06 15.77
N SER A 2 4.51 -10.86 15.70
CA SER A 2 4.20 -11.70 14.54
C SER A 2 2.79 -11.40 14.04
N LEU A 3 2.45 -11.91 12.85
CA LEU A 3 1.07 -11.82 12.33
C LEU A 3 0.08 -12.46 13.33
N GLU A 4 0.45 -13.57 13.96
CA GLU A 4 -0.39 -14.21 14.97
C GLU A 4 -0.63 -13.33 16.20
N ASN A 5 0.38 -12.56 16.61
CA ASN A 5 0.19 -11.57 17.68
C ASN A 5 -0.84 -10.52 17.29
N TRP A 6 -0.82 -10.10 16.03
CA TRP A 6 -1.78 -9.13 15.51
C TRP A 6 -3.21 -9.70 15.47
N VAL A 7 -3.34 -11.00 15.21
CA VAL A 7 -4.64 -11.68 15.31
C VAL A 7 -5.13 -11.66 16.76
N LYS A 8 -4.26 -11.98 17.72
CA LYS A 8 -4.61 -11.94 19.15
C LYS A 8 -5.02 -10.55 19.62
N ASN A 9 -4.42 -9.51 19.01
CA ASN A 9 -4.76 -8.11 19.33
C ASN A 9 -6.03 -7.65 18.62
N SER A 10 -6.70 -8.50 17.86
CA SER A 10 -7.87 -8.17 17.06
C SER A 10 -7.60 -7.11 15.97
N TRP A 11 -6.34 -6.99 15.54
CA TRP A 11 -5.97 -6.09 14.44
C TRP A 11 -6.10 -6.78 13.07
N LEU A 12 -5.90 -8.09 13.07
CA LEU A 12 -6.02 -8.93 11.87
C LEU A 12 -6.95 -10.10 12.16
N GLU A 13 -7.48 -10.68 11.09
CA GLU A 13 -8.15 -11.97 11.12
C GLU A 13 -7.56 -12.86 10.03
N ARG A 14 -7.55 -14.17 10.29
CA ARG A 14 -7.13 -15.15 9.30
C ARG A 14 -8.21 -15.28 8.24
N ARG A 15 -7.79 -15.19 6.99
CA ARG A 15 -8.70 -15.39 5.88
C ARG A 15 -7.90 -15.81 4.65
N ASP A 16 -8.19 -16.99 4.14
CA ASP A 16 -7.52 -17.49 2.95
C ASP A 16 -7.79 -16.58 1.74
N SER A 17 -6.84 -16.57 0.85
CA SER A 17 -6.93 -15.92 -0.44
C SER A 17 -6.59 -16.92 -1.53
N ASP A 18 -6.87 -16.56 -2.78
CA ASP A 18 -6.48 -17.36 -3.92
C ASP A 18 -5.75 -16.49 -4.97
N GLU A 19 -5.23 -17.12 -6.00
CA GLU A 19 -4.48 -16.42 -7.05
C GLU A 19 -5.32 -15.39 -7.79
N VAL A 20 -6.65 -15.60 -7.88
CA VAL A 20 -7.55 -14.65 -8.54
C VAL A 20 -7.65 -13.36 -7.75
N GLU A 21 -7.79 -13.46 -6.43
CA GLU A 21 -7.85 -12.29 -5.55
C GLU A 21 -6.53 -11.50 -5.61
N ILE A 22 -5.40 -12.19 -5.53
CA ILE A 22 -4.09 -11.54 -5.56
C ILE A 22 -3.85 -10.87 -6.92
N ALA A 23 -4.20 -11.54 -8.02
CA ALA A 23 -4.08 -10.96 -9.35
C ALA A 23 -4.91 -9.68 -9.50
N ARG A 24 -6.13 -9.67 -8.95
CA ARG A 24 -6.99 -8.48 -8.97
C ARG A 24 -6.38 -7.32 -8.19
N LEU A 25 -5.82 -7.60 -7.02
CA LEU A 25 -5.19 -6.55 -6.21
C LEU A 25 -3.97 -5.97 -6.91
N LEU A 26 -3.12 -6.82 -7.47
CA LEU A 26 -1.94 -6.34 -8.18
C LEU A 26 -2.33 -5.56 -9.44
N ALA A 27 -3.36 -6.01 -10.17
CA ALA A 27 -3.87 -5.28 -11.34
C ALA A 27 -4.47 -3.94 -10.95
N LEU A 28 -5.17 -3.87 -9.81
CA LEU A 28 -5.74 -2.62 -9.31
C LEU A 28 -4.62 -1.63 -8.94
N ALA A 29 -3.56 -2.11 -8.30
CA ALA A 29 -2.39 -1.28 -7.99
C ALA A 29 -1.76 -0.74 -9.28
N ASP A 30 -1.61 -1.58 -10.30
CA ASP A 30 -1.08 -1.17 -11.60
C ASP A 30 -1.97 -0.12 -12.25
N GLY A 31 -3.29 -0.26 -12.13
CA GLY A 31 -4.25 0.75 -12.60
C GLY A 31 -4.05 2.11 -11.94
N ARG A 32 -3.84 2.12 -10.62
CA ARG A 32 -3.56 3.35 -9.88
C ARG A 32 -2.23 3.99 -10.31
N LEU A 33 -1.21 3.16 -10.59
CA LEU A 33 0.07 3.67 -11.11
C LEU A 33 -0.10 4.29 -12.49
N LYS A 34 -0.89 3.69 -13.37
CA LYS A 34 -1.21 4.28 -14.67
C LYS A 34 -1.91 5.61 -14.51
N ASP A 35 -2.90 5.68 -13.62
CA ASP A 35 -3.61 6.91 -13.33
C ASP A 35 -2.69 7.98 -12.76
N TYR A 36 -1.76 7.58 -11.89
CA TYR A 36 -0.74 8.49 -11.37
C TYR A 36 0.11 9.09 -12.51
N HIS A 37 0.61 8.26 -13.42
CA HIS A 37 1.42 8.76 -14.54
C HIS A 37 0.61 9.66 -15.48
N ARG A 38 -0.66 9.36 -15.70
CA ARG A 38 -1.57 10.23 -16.47
C ARG A 38 -1.80 11.56 -15.77
N ALA A 39 -1.94 11.53 -14.45
CA ALA A 39 -2.11 12.75 -13.66
C ALA A 39 -0.87 13.64 -13.74
N VAL A 40 0.33 13.05 -13.70
CA VAL A 40 1.58 13.80 -13.88
C VAL A 40 1.64 14.42 -15.27
N ALA A 41 1.38 13.64 -16.32
CA ALA A 41 1.41 14.11 -17.70
C ALA A 41 0.37 15.19 -17.95
N GLY A 42 -0.82 15.05 -17.35
CA GLY A 42 -1.91 16.03 -17.48
C GLY A 42 -1.80 17.21 -16.54
N LYS A 43 -0.74 17.28 -15.74
CA LYS A 43 -0.49 18.37 -14.77
C LYS A 43 -1.65 18.56 -13.79
N LEU A 44 -2.27 17.47 -13.36
CA LEU A 44 -3.26 17.52 -12.30
C LEU A 44 -2.57 17.92 -10.99
N SER A 45 -3.34 18.33 -9.99
CA SER A 45 -2.78 18.79 -8.73
C SER A 45 -1.87 17.76 -8.08
N PHE A 46 -0.89 18.22 -7.30
CA PHE A 46 0.00 17.34 -6.57
C PHE A 46 -0.74 16.49 -5.53
N ASP A 47 -1.85 17.02 -4.99
CA ASP A 47 -2.73 16.28 -4.07
C ASP A 47 -3.32 15.05 -4.77
N VAL A 48 -3.81 15.20 -5.99
CA VAL A 48 -4.35 14.10 -6.79
C VAL A 48 -3.25 13.10 -7.13
N GLN A 49 -2.09 13.59 -7.58
CA GLN A 49 -0.95 12.72 -7.91
C GLN A 49 -0.53 11.89 -6.71
N LEU A 50 -0.35 12.52 -5.56
CA LEU A 50 0.05 11.83 -4.33
C LEU A 50 -1.01 10.80 -3.92
N GLY A 51 -2.29 11.17 -3.99
CA GLY A 51 -3.39 10.26 -3.62
C GLY A 51 -3.42 8.99 -4.45
N LEU A 52 -3.21 9.12 -5.77
CA LEU A 52 -3.17 7.96 -6.67
C LEU A 52 -1.97 7.06 -6.39
N ALA A 53 -0.80 7.66 -6.20
CA ALA A 53 0.42 6.91 -5.87
C ALA A 53 0.27 6.20 -4.51
N TYR A 54 -0.26 6.89 -3.51
CA TYR A 54 -0.49 6.30 -2.19
C TYR A 54 -1.47 5.14 -2.26
N ASP A 55 -2.55 5.26 -3.05
CA ASP A 55 -3.50 4.16 -3.24
C ASP A 55 -2.81 2.91 -3.81
N ALA A 56 -1.89 3.08 -4.75
CA ALA A 56 -1.12 1.96 -5.28
C ALA A 56 -0.27 1.28 -4.19
N ILE A 57 0.34 2.06 -3.30
CA ILE A 57 1.10 1.53 -2.15
C ILE A 57 0.19 0.71 -1.24
N ARG A 58 -0.94 1.28 -0.85
CA ARG A 58 -1.89 0.64 0.06
C ARG A 58 -2.44 -0.67 -0.53
N ILE A 59 -2.81 -0.65 -1.80
CA ILE A 59 -3.35 -1.83 -2.49
C ILE A 59 -2.27 -2.93 -2.58
N SER A 60 -1.02 -2.55 -2.90
CA SER A 60 0.10 -3.50 -2.94
C SER A 60 0.35 -4.12 -1.56
N ALA A 61 0.33 -3.30 -0.51
CA ALA A 61 0.48 -3.77 0.86
C ALA A 61 -0.64 -4.73 1.25
N THR A 62 -1.88 -4.43 0.82
CA THR A 62 -3.02 -5.32 1.01
C THR A 62 -2.78 -6.67 0.33
N ALA A 63 -2.26 -6.66 -0.90
CA ALA A 63 -1.96 -7.91 -1.63
C ALA A 63 -0.97 -8.79 -0.85
N ALA A 64 0.08 -8.20 -0.29
CA ALA A 64 1.07 -8.95 0.52
C ALA A 64 0.40 -9.61 1.72
N LEU A 65 -0.42 -8.85 2.44
CA LEU A 65 -1.11 -9.35 3.63
C LEU A 65 -2.11 -10.47 3.28
N ARG A 66 -2.88 -10.27 2.20
CA ARG A 66 -3.84 -11.26 1.72
C ARG A 66 -3.14 -12.54 1.25
N ALA A 67 -2.01 -12.42 0.55
CA ALA A 67 -1.22 -13.57 0.14
C ALA A 67 -0.74 -14.40 1.34
N ALA A 68 -0.43 -13.73 2.44
CA ALA A 68 -0.04 -14.39 3.68
C ALA A 68 -1.21 -15.05 4.42
N GLY A 69 -2.46 -14.81 3.99
CA GLY A 69 -3.63 -15.43 4.58
C GLY A 69 -4.32 -14.61 5.68
N TYR A 70 -4.14 -13.29 5.67
CA TYR A 70 -4.71 -12.39 6.68
C TYR A 70 -5.40 -11.22 6.04
N ARG A 71 -6.29 -10.58 6.77
CA ARG A 71 -6.84 -9.28 6.40
C ARG A 71 -6.97 -8.41 7.65
N VAL A 72 -6.92 -7.09 7.44
CA VAL A 72 -7.06 -6.12 8.52
C VAL A 72 -8.52 -6.09 8.96
N VAL A 73 -8.73 -6.07 10.28
CA VAL A 73 -10.06 -5.94 10.87
C VAL A 73 -10.49 -4.47 10.76
N ARG A 74 -11.73 -4.25 10.34
CA ARG A 74 -12.29 -2.91 10.24
C ARG A 74 -12.45 -2.28 11.62
N GLY A 75 -12.10 -1.00 11.75
CA GLY A 75 -12.17 -0.31 13.04
C GLY A 75 -11.54 1.08 13.00
N GLY A 76 -11.37 1.66 11.82
CA GLY A 76 -10.85 3.02 11.66
C GLY A 76 -9.33 3.12 11.52
N SER A 77 -8.60 2.03 11.70
CA SER A 77 -7.15 2.00 11.58
C SER A 77 -6.66 1.11 10.44
N GLU A 78 -7.53 0.78 9.49
CA GLU A 78 -7.24 -0.20 8.43
C GLU A 78 -6.03 0.20 7.59
N HIS A 79 -5.98 1.45 7.16
CA HIS A 79 -4.88 1.92 6.32
C HIS A 79 -3.56 1.95 7.08
N TYR A 80 -3.60 2.39 8.33
CA TYR A 80 -2.43 2.39 9.20
C TYR A 80 -1.89 0.97 9.40
N ARG A 81 -2.78 0.03 9.75
CA ARG A 81 -2.38 -1.38 9.97
C ARG A 81 -1.88 -2.04 8.70
N THR A 82 -2.48 -1.72 7.55
CA THR A 82 -2.05 -2.25 6.27
C THR A 82 -0.60 -1.85 5.96
N ILE A 83 -0.24 -0.60 6.18
CA ILE A 83 1.12 -0.11 5.97
C ILE A 83 2.09 -0.73 6.99
N GLU A 84 1.72 -0.73 8.27
CA GLU A 84 2.55 -1.31 9.32
C GLU A 84 2.81 -2.81 9.10
N ALA A 85 1.85 -3.53 8.51
CA ALA A 85 1.99 -4.95 8.23
C ALA A 85 3.08 -5.28 7.20
N LEU A 86 3.61 -4.28 6.48
CA LEU A 86 4.73 -4.48 5.58
C LEU A 86 6.00 -4.98 6.32
N GLU A 87 6.07 -4.84 7.64
CA GLU A 87 7.16 -5.42 8.42
C GLU A 87 7.22 -6.95 8.29
N PHE A 88 6.08 -7.58 7.98
CA PHE A 88 5.99 -9.04 7.83
C PHE A 88 6.25 -9.50 6.39
N SER A 89 6.59 -8.59 5.51
CA SER A 89 6.85 -8.88 4.09
C SER A 89 8.10 -8.15 3.59
N ILE A 90 7.93 -7.02 2.92
CA ILE A 90 9.03 -6.35 2.22
C ILE A 90 9.90 -5.46 3.11
N ASP A 91 9.48 -5.17 4.34
CA ASP A 91 10.20 -4.21 5.20
C ASP A 91 10.40 -4.72 6.64
N PRO A 92 11.06 -5.89 6.82
CA PRO A 92 11.23 -6.46 8.15
C PRO A 92 12.04 -5.57 9.11
N GLN A 93 12.86 -4.67 8.58
CA GLN A 93 13.67 -3.75 9.39
C GLN A 93 13.01 -2.39 9.57
N LYS A 94 11.78 -2.23 9.09
CA LYS A 94 11.00 -0.98 9.19
C LYS A 94 11.74 0.24 8.64
N LYS A 95 12.42 0.07 7.51
CA LYS A 95 13.20 1.16 6.87
C LYS A 95 12.31 2.11 6.08
N ILE A 96 11.28 1.58 5.38
CA ILE A 96 10.42 2.40 4.55
C ILE A 96 9.06 2.72 5.20
N ILE A 97 8.62 1.89 6.16
CA ILE A 97 7.33 2.08 6.83
C ILE A 97 7.15 3.51 7.39
N PRO A 98 8.15 4.10 8.09
CA PRO A 98 7.98 5.47 8.57
C PRO A 98 7.72 6.50 7.48
N THR A 99 8.38 6.34 6.33
CA THR A 99 8.16 7.21 5.17
C THR A 99 6.76 7.02 4.60
N LEU A 100 6.32 5.76 4.46
CA LEU A 100 4.98 5.45 3.95
C LEU A 100 3.90 5.98 4.89
N ASP A 101 4.12 5.93 6.19
CA ASP A 101 3.17 6.46 7.16
C ASP A 101 3.07 7.99 7.07
N LYS A 102 4.19 8.67 6.83
CA LYS A 102 4.16 10.12 6.58
C LYS A 102 3.33 10.44 5.33
N LEU A 103 3.50 9.66 4.26
CA LEU A 103 2.73 9.85 3.03
C LEU A 103 1.24 9.59 3.26
N ARG A 104 0.91 8.58 4.07
CA ARG A 104 -0.48 8.31 4.47
C ARG A 104 -1.10 9.52 5.16
N ARG A 105 -0.40 10.08 6.13
CA ARG A 105 -0.87 11.26 6.87
C ARG A 105 -1.00 12.46 5.95
N LYS A 106 -0.05 12.65 5.05
CA LYS A 106 -0.08 13.75 4.09
C LYS A 106 -1.30 13.66 3.17
N ARG A 107 -1.61 12.45 2.70
CA ARG A 107 -2.77 12.21 1.85
C ARG A 107 -4.06 12.54 2.58
N ASN A 108 -4.17 12.19 3.87
CA ASN A 108 -5.37 12.43 4.67
C ASN A 108 -5.59 13.92 4.97
N VAL A 109 -4.50 14.65 5.24
CA VAL A 109 -4.56 16.09 5.54
C VAL A 109 -4.96 16.87 4.28
N GLY A 110 -4.49 16.47 3.10
CA GLY A 110 -4.73 17.19 1.86
C GLY A 110 -6.17 17.11 1.33
N SER A 111 -7.09 16.41 2.01
CA SER A 111 -8.41 16.15 1.45
C SER A 111 -9.45 17.24 1.68
N TYR A 112 -9.31 18.11 2.70
CA TYR A 112 -10.33 19.13 3.02
C TYR A 112 -9.80 20.51 3.31
N ASP A 113 -9.09 20.67 4.43
CA ASP A 113 -8.78 22.00 4.98
C ASP A 113 -7.41 22.52 4.54
N ASP A 114 -6.54 21.65 4.05
CA ASP A 114 -5.15 21.98 3.75
C ASP A 114 -4.85 21.80 2.25
N TYR A 115 -5.78 22.30 1.43
CA TYR A 115 -5.65 22.26 -0.01
C TYR A 115 -4.34 22.93 -0.46
N GLY A 116 -3.58 22.23 -1.30
CA GLY A 116 -2.33 22.77 -1.83
C GLY A 116 -1.10 22.59 -0.96
N LEU A 117 -1.20 21.84 0.15
CA LEU A 117 -0.04 21.57 1.02
C LEU A 117 0.89 20.47 0.50
N VAL A 118 0.49 19.74 -0.55
CA VAL A 118 1.35 18.72 -1.16
C VAL A 118 2.26 19.40 -2.18
N SER A 119 3.57 19.23 -2.00
CA SER A 119 4.55 19.75 -2.96
C SER A 119 4.76 18.76 -4.10
N GLN A 120 5.34 19.27 -5.20
CA GLN A 120 5.75 18.41 -6.31
C GLN A 120 6.73 17.33 -5.85
N GLY A 121 7.71 17.71 -5.02
CA GLY A 121 8.69 16.75 -4.50
C GLY A 121 8.04 15.63 -3.69
N GLU A 122 7.03 15.95 -2.89
CA GLU A 122 6.30 14.94 -2.12
C GLU A 122 5.50 14.01 -3.03
N ALA A 123 4.84 14.55 -4.04
CA ALA A 123 4.09 13.74 -5.01
C ALA A 123 5.03 12.83 -5.80
N ASP A 124 6.17 13.35 -6.28
CA ASP A 124 7.17 12.58 -7.01
C ASP A 124 7.76 11.47 -6.16
N HIS A 125 8.08 11.78 -4.91
CA HIS A 125 8.62 10.78 -3.97
C HIS A 125 7.61 9.66 -3.73
N CYS A 126 6.34 10.00 -3.53
CA CYS A 126 5.28 9.02 -3.35
C CYS A 126 5.16 8.12 -4.59
N GLY A 127 5.24 8.71 -5.78
CA GLY A 127 5.20 7.95 -7.04
C GLY A 127 6.34 6.94 -7.15
N LYS A 128 7.57 7.35 -6.81
CA LYS A 128 8.72 6.44 -6.82
C LYS A 128 8.57 5.31 -5.80
N MET A 129 8.08 5.64 -4.60
CA MET A 129 7.81 4.63 -3.58
C MET A 129 6.74 3.66 -4.03
N ALA A 130 5.70 4.15 -4.71
CA ALA A 130 4.60 3.31 -5.19
C ALA A 130 5.10 2.27 -6.22
N VAL A 131 5.91 2.68 -7.17
CA VAL A 131 6.52 1.78 -8.15
C VAL A 131 7.37 0.72 -7.45
N ARG A 132 8.21 1.16 -6.51
CA ARG A 132 9.08 0.27 -5.74
C ARG A 132 8.30 -0.74 -4.91
N VAL A 133 7.32 -0.29 -4.13
CA VAL A 133 6.53 -1.17 -3.25
C VAL A 133 5.76 -2.18 -4.07
N ARG A 134 5.14 -1.75 -5.19
CA ARG A 134 4.40 -2.65 -6.07
C ARG A 134 5.29 -3.80 -6.57
N LYS A 135 6.49 -3.49 -7.02
CA LYS A 135 7.44 -4.48 -7.51
C LYS A 135 7.94 -5.41 -6.41
N GLU A 136 8.34 -4.84 -5.29
CA GLU A 136 8.88 -5.63 -4.17
C GLU A 136 7.81 -6.56 -3.59
N VAL A 137 6.55 -6.13 -3.53
CA VAL A 137 5.45 -6.98 -3.08
C VAL A 137 5.26 -8.16 -4.02
N GLU A 138 5.23 -7.94 -5.32
CA GLU A 138 5.10 -9.03 -6.28
C GLU A 138 6.24 -10.04 -6.11
N ASP A 139 7.48 -9.56 -6.04
CA ASP A 139 8.66 -10.42 -5.87
C ASP A 139 8.58 -11.21 -4.55
N TRP A 140 8.13 -10.56 -3.48
CA TRP A 140 7.97 -11.21 -2.19
C TRP A 140 6.90 -12.31 -2.22
N ILE A 141 5.76 -12.05 -2.89
CA ILE A 141 4.71 -13.06 -3.03
C ILE A 141 5.22 -14.27 -3.83
N ARG A 142 5.92 -14.01 -4.94
CA ARG A 142 6.49 -15.11 -5.76
C ARG A 142 7.46 -15.97 -4.97
N LYS A 143 8.24 -15.37 -4.11
CA LYS A 143 9.24 -16.08 -3.31
C LYS A 143 8.62 -16.86 -2.16
N ASN A 144 7.63 -16.29 -1.46
CA ASN A 144 7.13 -16.82 -0.20
C ASN A 144 5.75 -17.45 -0.30
N HIS A 145 4.97 -17.12 -1.32
CA HIS A 145 3.60 -17.60 -1.52
C HIS A 145 3.36 -17.85 -3.02
N ALA A 146 4.21 -18.70 -3.60
CA ALA A 146 4.20 -18.96 -5.04
C ALA A 146 2.87 -19.53 -5.56
N ASP A 147 2.10 -20.17 -4.68
CA ASP A 147 0.77 -20.72 -5.00
C ASP A 147 -0.30 -19.63 -5.15
N LYS A 148 -0.01 -18.40 -4.73
CA LYS A 148 -0.94 -17.27 -4.78
C LYS A 148 -0.73 -16.38 -6.01
N ILE A 149 0.26 -16.68 -6.84
CA ILE A 149 0.59 -15.83 -7.99
C ILE A 149 0.96 -16.73 -9.19
N VAL A 150 0.49 -16.32 -10.36
CA VAL A 150 0.75 -17.06 -11.61
C VAL A 150 2.04 -16.57 -12.25
#